data_99f14f2c93e014524c4ac7c91ed04af6
#
_entry.id   99f14f2c93e014524c4ac7c91ed04af6
#
_cell.length_a   1.000
_cell.length_b   1.000
_cell.length_c   1.000
_cell.angle_alpha   90.00
_cell.angle_beta   90.00
_cell.angle_gamma   90.00
#
_symmetry.space_group_name_H-M   'P 1'
#
loop_
_entity.id
_entity.type
_entity.pdbx_description
1 polymer ?
#
loop_
_entity_poly.entity_id
_entity_poly.type
_entity_poly.pdbx_seq_one_letter_code
_entity_poly.pdbx_strand_id
1 'polypeptide(L)'
;MKILAGGCRVYSPEDGQISTVGNWAARTVICRDTGAKRITQTASEYTPGVSPAIVNPNAEEVLYVTAGAGVAHINGFAYPVRPGCAVFIPPGAIYHIENPSTEKLHIISCCCPEDPECHIVETAVTSSGEPPRLMVHEEDRDPIRAGKDRVFRYLVHTDLGCEQVTQFAGWIPPGKAPFHFHTYEEGIFILEGRGIVHVDEEDCEFGPGSSVYFPTGVRHCVENPGDSTIKLLGAFYPSGSPGAAYEND
;
A
#
# COMPACT_ATOMS: atom_id res chain seq x y z
N MET A 1 -14.72 7.38 -8.67
CA MET A 1 -14.95 6.74 -7.35
C MET A 1 -16.39 6.26 -7.25
N LYS A 2 -16.63 5.02 -6.84
CA LYS A 2 -17.96 4.46 -6.49
C LYS A 2 -18.00 4.15 -5.00
N ILE A 3 -19.08 4.55 -4.33
CA ILE A 3 -19.35 4.26 -2.92
C ILE A 3 -20.34 3.10 -2.90
N LEU A 4 -20.04 2.07 -2.11
CA LEU A 4 -20.86 0.91 -1.87
C LEU A 4 -21.39 0.91 -0.41
N ALA A 5 -22.26 -0.02 -0.11
CA ALA A 5 -22.83 -0.20 1.23
C ALA A 5 -21.76 -0.23 2.32
N GLY A 6 -22.10 0.15 3.54
CA GLY A 6 -21.18 0.21 4.67
C GLY A 6 -20.02 1.21 4.53
N GLY A 7 -19.98 2.01 3.46
CA GLY A 7 -18.94 3.00 3.19
C GLY A 7 -17.70 2.43 2.50
N CYS A 8 -17.76 1.21 1.97
CA CYS A 8 -16.74 0.68 1.06
C CYS A 8 -16.62 1.59 -0.17
N ARG A 9 -15.40 1.74 -0.70
CA ARG A 9 -15.14 2.62 -1.85
C ARG A 9 -14.23 1.95 -2.85
N VAL A 10 -14.56 2.11 -4.12
CA VAL A 10 -13.74 1.68 -5.26
C VAL A 10 -13.35 2.92 -6.04
N TYR A 11 -12.05 3.14 -6.18
CA TYR A 11 -11.44 4.27 -6.87
C TYR A 11 -10.85 3.79 -8.19
N SER A 12 -11.10 4.53 -9.27
CA SER A 12 -10.42 4.32 -10.54
C SER A 12 -9.01 4.94 -10.51
N PRO A 13 -8.12 4.58 -11.45
CA PRO A 13 -6.76 5.14 -11.50
C PRO A 13 -6.70 6.67 -11.62
N GLU A 14 -7.76 7.29 -12.12
CA GLU A 14 -7.87 8.75 -12.32
C GLU A 14 -8.41 9.49 -11.08
N ASP A 15 -8.99 8.76 -10.12
CA ASP A 15 -9.53 9.35 -8.89
C ASP A 15 -8.39 9.80 -7.96
N GLY A 16 -8.72 10.74 -7.09
CA GLY A 16 -7.80 11.30 -6.11
C GLY A 16 -7.24 12.66 -6.51
N GLN A 17 -6.65 13.33 -5.52
CA GLN A 17 -6.04 14.64 -5.69
C GLN A 17 -4.56 14.49 -6.04
N ILE A 18 -4.09 15.22 -7.03
CA ILE A 18 -2.67 15.26 -7.41
C ILE A 18 -2.03 16.50 -6.81
N SER A 19 -0.92 16.29 -6.11
CA SER A 19 0.02 17.34 -5.71
C SER A 19 1.39 17.10 -6.37
N THR A 20 2.12 18.17 -6.69
CA THR A 20 3.44 18.06 -7.30
C THR A 20 4.41 18.99 -6.58
N VAL A 21 5.56 18.43 -6.15
CA VAL A 21 6.64 19.18 -5.51
C VAL A 21 7.99 18.65 -6.05
N GLY A 22 8.74 19.51 -6.73
CA GLY A 22 9.98 19.09 -7.37
C GLY A 22 9.76 18.00 -8.44
N ASN A 23 10.47 16.89 -8.32
CA ASN A 23 10.36 15.75 -9.21
C ASN A 23 9.31 14.70 -8.77
N TRP A 24 8.56 14.96 -7.70
CA TRP A 24 7.57 14.08 -7.10
C TRP A 24 6.15 14.55 -7.41
N ALA A 25 5.36 13.72 -8.05
CA ALA A 25 3.92 13.86 -8.23
C ALA A 25 3.21 12.78 -7.41
N ALA A 26 2.35 13.18 -6.48
CA ALA A 26 1.61 12.31 -5.59
C ALA A 26 0.11 12.39 -5.89
N ARG A 27 -0.52 11.26 -6.09
CA ARG A 27 -1.98 11.12 -6.20
C ARG A 27 -2.49 10.45 -4.92
N THR A 28 -3.08 11.22 -4.02
CA THR A 28 -3.73 10.66 -2.83
C THR A 28 -5.11 10.16 -3.20
N VAL A 29 -5.32 8.86 -3.03
CA VAL A 29 -6.53 8.15 -3.47
C VAL A 29 -7.43 7.85 -2.28
N ILE A 30 -6.90 7.14 -1.28
CA ILE A 30 -7.62 6.82 -0.04
C ILE A 30 -7.12 7.77 1.04
N CYS A 31 -8.01 8.53 1.67
CA CYS A 31 -7.71 9.43 2.78
C CYS A 31 -9.00 9.80 3.51
N ARG A 32 -8.89 10.59 4.56
CA ARG A 32 -10.03 11.05 5.35
C ARG A 32 -11.03 11.82 4.50
N ASP A 33 -10.57 12.69 3.62
CA ASP A 33 -11.44 13.48 2.73
C ASP A 33 -12.22 12.60 1.75
N THR A 34 -11.66 11.44 1.38
CA THR A 34 -12.35 10.45 0.56
C THR A 34 -13.04 9.36 1.38
N GLY A 35 -13.07 9.48 2.72
CA GLY A 35 -13.90 8.72 3.64
C GLY A 35 -13.23 7.57 4.38
N ALA A 36 -11.93 7.38 4.24
CA ALA A 36 -11.16 6.52 5.14
C ALA A 36 -11.05 7.18 6.53
N LYS A 37 -10.79 6.40 7.57
CA LYS A 37 -10.65 6.95 8.93
C LYS A 37 -9.20 7.11 9.34
N ARG A 38 -8.36 6.17 8.93
CA ARG A 38 -6.98 6.04 9.40
C ARG A 38 -5.96 5.80 8.30
N ILE A 39 -6.35 5.19 7.19
CA ILE A 39 -5.44 4.84 6.10
C ILE A 39 -5.37 6.00 5.10
N THR A 40 -4.15 6.44 4.77
CA THR A 40 -3.89 7.27 3.59
C THR A 40 -3.12 6.42 2.58
N GLN A 41 -3.68 6.22 1.38
CA GLN A 41 -2.99 5.55 0.28
C GLN A 41 -2.68 6.56 -0.83
N THR A 42 -1.42 6.57 -1.26
CA THR A 42 -0.92 7.50 -2.27
C THR A 42 -0.20 6.72 -3.37
N ALA A 43 -0.53 7.03 -4.62
CA ALA A 43 0.22 6.59 -5.79
C ALA A 43 1.18 7.72 -6.20
N SER A 44 2.47 7.48 -6.09
CA SER A 44 3.53 8.45 -6.33
C SER A 44 4.31 8.13 -7.59
N GLU A 45 4.64 9.18 -8.35
CA GLU A 45 5.50 9.14 -9.51
C GLU A 45 6.69 10.08 -9.29
N TYR A 46 7.89 9.56 -9.50
CA TYR A 46 9.14 10.33 -9.40
C TYR A 46 9.82 10.39 -10.77
N THR A 47 9.93 11.60 -11.34
CA THR A 47 10.78 11.85 -12.50
C THR A 47 12.25 11.85 -12.08
N PRO A 48 13.25 11.85 -13.02
CA PRO A 48 14.66 11.91 -12.67
C PRO A 48 14.98 13.02 -11.68
N GLY A 49 15.78 12.72 -10.64
CA GLY A 49 16.19 13.68 -9.61
C GLY A 49 15.92 13.19 -8.19
N VAL A 50 16.02 14.10 -7.24
CA VAL A 50 15.85 13.87 -5.80
C VAL A 50 14.58 14.56 -5.33
N SER A 51 13.70 13.84 -4.65
CA SER A 51 12.49 14.43 -4.09
C SER A 51 12.80 15.28 -2.86
N PRO A 52 11.89 16.18 -2.47
CA PRO A 52 11.94 16.79 -1.14
C PRO A 52 11.99 15.71 -0.06
N ALA A 53 12.64 16.00 1.06
CA ALA A 53 12.62 15.13 2.23
C ALA A 53 11.32 15.32 3.00
N ILE A 54 10.76 14.21 3.50
CA ILE A 54 9.48 14.14 4.18
C ILE A 54 9.69 13.53 5.57
N VAL A 55 8.87 13.92 6.51
CA VAL A 55 8.75 13.30 7.83
C VAL A 55 7.27 13.12 8.19
N ASN A 56 6.92 11.93 8.68
CA ASN A 56 5.65 11.60 9.33
C ASN A 56 5.92 11.40 10.82
N PRO A 57 5.72 12.41 11.69
CA PRO A 57 6.14 12.31 13.10
C PRO A 57 5.43 11.20 13.88
N ASN A 58 4.16 10.93 13.56
CA ASN A 58 3.27 10.09 14.37
C ASN A 58 2.76 8.83 13.65
N ALA A 59 3.10 8.66 12.37
CA ALA A 59 2.58 7.58 11.56
C ALA A 59 3.67 6.63 11.07
N GLU A 60 3.32 5.37 10.94
CA GLU A 60 4.07 4.39 10.16
C GLU A 60 3.70 4.53 8.69
N GLU A 61 4.68 4.52 7.81
CA GLU A 61 4.44 4.50 6.37
C GLU A 61 5.12 3.28 5.74
N VAL A 62 4.40 2.65 4.80
CA VAL A 62 4.88 1.48 4.07
C VAL A 62 4.84 1.79 2.58
N LEU A 63 5.97 1.59 1.90
CA LEU A 63 6.12 1.85 0.47
C LEU A 63 6.19 0.53 -0.29
N TYR A 64 5.74 0.53 -1.55
CA TYR A 64 5.94 -0.58 -2.48
C TYR A 64 6.23 -0.05 -3.87
N VAL A 65 7.33 -0.52 -4.47
CA VAL A 65 7.75 -0.11 -5.81
C VAL A 65 7.03 -0.95 -6.86
N THR A 66 6.29 -0.29 -7.74
CA THR A 66 5.53 -0.95 -8.83
C THR A 66 6.26 -0.92 -10.16
N ALA A 67 7.03 0.13 -10.44
CA ALA A 67 7.79 0.27 -11.68
C ALA A 67 9.00 1.20 -11.50
N GLY A 68 10.00 1.05 -12.34
CA GLY A 68 11.25 1.82 -12.28
C GLY A 68 12.20 1.33 -11.19
N ALA A 69 13.31 2.03 -11.01
CA ALA A 69 14.30 1.75 -9.97
C ALA A 69 14.85 3.06 -9.42
N GLY A 70 15.27 3.06 -8.15
CA GLY A 70 15.77 4.25 -7.48
C GLY A 70 16.43 3.93 -6.14
N VAL A 71 16.50 4.94 -5.28
CA VAL A 71 17.05 4.80 -3.93
C VAL A 71 16.10 5.50 -2.94
N ALA A 72 15.67 4.78 -1.92
CA ALA A 72 15.03 5.38 -0.76
C ALA A 72 16.11 5.72 0.27
N HIS A 73 16.24 6.99 0.59
CA HIS A 73 17.14 7.47 1.63
C HIS A 73 16.33 7.68 2.91
N ILE A 74 16.67 6.95 3.98
CA ILE A 74 15.92 6.97 5.27
C ILE A 74 16.92 7.25 6.38
N ASN A 75 16.76 8.37 7.07
CA ASN A 75 17.67 8.82 8.13
C ASN A 75 19.13 8.77 7.69
N GLY A 76 19.42 9.12 6.40
CA GLY A 76 20.75 9.17 5.82
C GLY A 76 21.31 7.81 5.35
N PHE A 77 20.58 6.70 5.51
CA PHE A 77 20.93 5.40 4.92
C PHE A 77 20.28 5.23 3.55
N ALA A 78 20.99 4.64 2.60
CA ALA A 78 20.53 4.42 1.23
C ALA A 78 20.04 2.97 1.05
N TYR A 79 18.83 2.83 0.53
CA TYR A 79 18.18 1.55 0.21
C TYR A 79 17.86 1.51 -1.29
N PRO A 80 18.66 0.83 -2.11
CA PRO A 80 18.34 0.64 -3.53
C PRO A 80 17.03 -0.11 -3.70
N VAL A 81 16.11 0.46 -4.47
CA VAL A 81 14.76 -0.10 -4.66
C VAL A 81 14.48 -0.37 -6.14
N ARG A 82 13.69 -1.41 -6.40
CA ARG A 82 13.22 -1.85 -7.71
C ARG A 82 11.82 -2.45 -7.58
N PRO A 83 11.12 -2.77 -8.69
CA PRO A 83 9.79 -3.39 -8.61
C PRO A 83 9.79 -4.62 -7.70
N GLY A 84 8.79 -4.71 -6.81
CA GLY A 84 8.68 -5.74 -5.79
C GLY A 84 9.37 -5.42 -4.45
N CYS A 85 10.14 -4.33 -4.35
CA CYS A 85 10.65 -3.86 -3.07
C CYS A 85 9.56 -3.21 -2.23
N ALA A 86 9.49 -3.60 -0.96
CA ALA A 86 8.67 -2.97 0.08
C ALA A 86 9.58 -2.35 1.13
N VAL A 87 9.24 -1.13 1.58
CA VAL A 87 10.08 -0.34 2.50
C VAL A 87 9.23 0.15 3.66
N PHE A 88 9.75 0.03 4.87
CA PHE A 88 9.17 0.58 6.08
C PHE A 88 9.80 1.93 6.42
N ILE A 89 8.97 2.94 6.63
CA ILE A 89 9.35 4.26 7.13
C ILE A 89 8.83 4.38 8.55
N PRO A 90 9.71 4.30 9.58
CA PRO A 90 9.29 4.47 10.97
C PRO A 90 8.78 5.88 11.27
N PRO A 91 7.92 6.06 12.28
CA PRO A 91 7.51 7.38 12.75
C PRO A 91 8.71 8.28 13.06
N GLY A 92 8.66 9.52 12.59
CA GLY A 92 9.72 10.51 12.77
C GLY A 92 10.98 10.31 11.91
N ALA A 93 11.04 9.25 11.09
CA ALA A 93 12.14 9.08 10.15
C ALA A 93 12.04 10.11 9.02
N ILE A 94 13.15 10.78 8.74
CA ILE A 94 13.28 11.69 7.59
C ILE A 94 13.67 10.86 6.38
N TYR A 95 12.89 10.93 5.31
CA TYR A 95 13.18 10.18 4.09
C TYR A 95 12.97 11.01 2.82
N HIS A 96 13.66 10.63 1.76
CA HIS A 96 13.44 11.11 0.40
C HIS A 96 13.73 10.01 -0.61
N ILE A 97 13.20 10.19 -1.81
CA ILE A 97 13.39 9.25 -2.91
C ILE A 97 14.27 9.88 -3.98
N GLU A 98 15.31 9.17 -4.37
CA GLU A 98 16.15 9.51 -5.51
C GLU A 98 15.81 8.60 -6.70
N ASN A 99 15.52 9.21 -7.84
CA ASN A 99 15.42 8.53 -9.12
C ASN A 99 16.62 8.91 -10.00
N PRO A 100 17.66 8.08 -10.05
CA PRO A 100 18.85 8.35 -10.86
C PRO A 100 18.69 7.97 -12.35
N SER A 101 17.57 7.32 -12.70
CA SER A 101 17.33 6.83 -14.06
C SER A 101 16.59 7.86 -14.92
N THR A 102 16.51 7.62 -16.23
CA THR A 102 15.69 8.43 -17.15
C THR A 102 14.22 8.02 -17.14
N GLU A 103 13.93 6.83 -16.65
CA GLU A 103 12.56 6.30 -16.54
C GLU A 103 11.92 6.77 -15.24
N LYS A 104 10.59 6.84 -15.23
CA LYS A 104 9.84 7.18 -14.01
C LYS A 104 9.91 6.05 -13.00
N LEU A 105 10.01 6.40 -11.72
CA LEU A 105 9.87 5.49 -10.60
C LEU A 105 8.44 5.64 -10.03
N HIS A 106 7.74 4.52 -9.87
CA HIS A 106 6.37 4.49 -9.33
C HIS A 106 6.33 3.75 -7.99
N ILE A 107 5.74 4.39 -6.99
CA ILE A 107 5.64 3.87 -5.63
C ILE A 107 4.20 4.02 -5.13
N ILE A 108 3.65 2.96 -4.56
CA ILE A 108 2.42 3.02 -3.78
C ILE A 108 2.80 3.09 -2.31
N SER A 109 2.27 4.07 -1.58
CA SER A 109 2.46 4.17 -0.13
C SER A 109 1.15 4.08 0.62
N CYS A 110 1.22 3.54 1.86
CA CYS A 110 0.17 3.63 2.86
C CYS A 110 0.77 4.23 4.13
N CYS A 111 0.23 5.38 4.55
CA CYS A 111 0.59 6.06 5.80
C CYS A 111 -0.56 5.86 6.81
N CYS A 112 -0.24 5.38 8.00
CA CYS A 112 -1.22 5.00 9.01
C CYS A 112 -0.70 5.25 10.45
N PRO A 113 -1.52 5.88 11.32
CA PRO A 113 -2.74 6.59 10.97
C PRO A 113 -2.46 7.77 10.06
N GLU A 114 -3.47 8.27 9.34
CA GLU A 114 -3.31 9.52 8.58
C GLU A 114 -2.75 10.62 9.48
N ASP A 115 -1.57 11.13 9.13
CA ASP A 115 -0.84 12.09 9.96
C ASP A 115 -0.96 13.51 9.39
N PRO A 116 -1.72 14.40 10.05
CA PRO A 116 -1.83 15.79 9.63
C PRO A 116 -0.54 16.60 9.85
N GLU A 117 0.41 16.07 10.61
CA GLU A 117 1.70 16.70 10.88
C GLU A 117 2.80 16.28 9.89
N CYS A 118 2.45 15.45 8.89
CA CYS A 118 3.35 15.15 7.77
C CYS A 118 3.77 16.44 7.07
N HIS A 119 5.07 16.66 6.91
CA HIS A 119 5.60 17.87 6.27
C HIS A 119 6.94 17.65 5.58
N ILE A 120 7.26 18.56 4.67
CA ILE A 120 8.55 18.62 3.99
C ILE A 120 9.58 19.29 4.92
N VAL A 121 10.78 18.73 4.97
CA VAL A 121 11.93 19.25 5.74
C VAL A 121 13.11 19.56 4.85
N GLU A 122 13.89 20.59 5.18
CA GLU A 122 15.06 21.02 4.41
C GLU A 122 16.38 20.41 4.94
N THR A 123 16.33 19.29 5.64
CA THR A 123 17.51 18.77 6.36
C THR A 123 18.14 17.60 5.62
N ALA A 124 19.41 17.72 5.26
CA ALA A 124 20.24 16.59 4.90
C ALA A 124 20.63 15.84 6.17
N VAL A 125 20.16 14.61 6.31
CA VAL A 125 20.53 13.71 7.41
C VAL A 125 21.71 12.86 6.92
N THR A 126 22.76 12.80 7.72
CA THR A 126 23.88 11.87 7.51
C THR A 126 23.86 10.80 8.57
N SER A 127 24.11 9.57 8.18
CA SER A 127 24.18 8.43 9.09
C SER A 127 25.56 7.82 9.11
N SER A 128 25.84 7.04 10.15
CA SER A 128 27.06 6.23 10.29
C SER A 128 26.69 4.87 10.88
N GLY A 129 27.43 3.83 10.52
CA GLY A 129 27.18 2.48 10.96
C GLY A 129 26.40 1.64 9.95
N GLU A 130 25.88 0.52 10.39
CA GLU A 130 25.10 -0.38 9.55
C GLU A 130 23.64 0.12 9.40
N PRO A 131 23.06 0.06 8.18
CA PRO A 131 21.67 0.44 7.97
C PRO A 131 20.73 -0.54 8.71
N PRO A 132 19.69 -0.06 9.40
CA PRO A 132 18.65 -0.94 9.92
C PRO A 132 17.93 -1.67 8.78
N ARG A 133 17.39 -2.85 9.08
CA ARG A 133 16.62 -3.63 8.10
C ARG A 133 15.22 -3.02 7.95
N LEU A 134 15.04 -2.12 6.98
CA LEU A 134 13.77 -1.44 6.68
C LEU A 134 13.17 -1.83 5.34
N MET A 135 13.82 -2.74 4.59
CA MET A 135 13.41 -3.11 3.24
C MET A 135 13.43 -4.63 3.07
N VAL A 136 12.49 -5.11 2.25
CA VAL A 136 12.45 -6.48 1.74
C VAL A 136 12.06 -6.47 0.27
N HIS A 137 12.37 -7.57 -0.43
CA HIS A 137 11.79 -7.83 -1.74
C HIS A 137 10.71 -8.90 -1.62
N GLU A 138 9.63 -8.81 -2.39
CA GLU A 138 8.50 -9.74 -2.28
C GLU A 138 8.89 -11.21 -2.52
N GLU A 139 9.91 -11.45 -3.36
CA GLU A 139 10.41 -12.81 -3.64
C GLU A 139 11.16 -13.43 -2.45
N ASP A 140 11.68 -12.60 -1.54
CA ASP A 140 12.37 -13.04 -0.32
C ASP A 140 11.39 -13.42 0.80
N ARG A 141 10.09 -13.32 0.55
CA ARG A 141 9.03 -13.65 1.50
C ARG A 141 8.35 -14.96 1.15
N ASP A 142 8.15 -15.81 2.15
CA ASP A 142 7.45 -17.06 1.97
C ASP A 142 5.97 -16.84 1.61
N PRO A 143 5.43 -17.61 0.64
CA PRO A 143 4.01 -17.58 0.34
C PRO A 143 3.22 -18.29 1.45
N ILE A 144 2.13 -17.65 1.90
CA ILE A 144 1.23 -18.14 2.93
C ILE A 144 -0.15 -18.35 2.31
N ARG A 145 -0.80 -19.48 2.62
CA ARG A 145 -2.16 -19.74 2.15
C ARG A 145 -3.19 -19.01 3.00
N ALA A 146 -4.18 -18.40 2.35
CA ALA A 146 -5.36 -17.84 2.95
C ALA A 146 -6.60 -18.58 2.39
N GLY A 147 -7.28 -19.35 3.24
CA GLY A 147 -8.38 -20.20 2.80
C GLY A 147 -7.92 -21.34 1.88
N LYS A 148 -8.77 -21.69 0.89
CA LYS A 148 -8.54 -22.86 0.03
C LYS A 148 -7.54 -22.63 -1.10
N ASP A 149 -7.53 -21.45 -1.71
CA ASP A 149 -6.91 -21.20 -3.00
C ASP A 149 -6.13 -19.88 -3.10
N ARG A 150 -6.24 -19.00 -2.11
CA ARG A 150 -5.55 -17.71 -2.09
C ARG A 150 -4.19 -17.82 -1.47
N VAL A 151 -3.30 -16.97 -1.94
CA VAL A 151 -1.93 -16.89 -1.44
C VAL A 151 -1.60 -15.42 -1.17
N PHE A 152 -0.88 -15.16 -0.10
CA PHE A 152 -0.31 -13.85 0.18
C PHE A 152 1.12 -13.97 0.71
N ARG A 153 1.84 -12.85 0.69
CA ARG A 153 3.15 -12.70 1.31
C ARG A 153 3.13 -11.46 2.17
N TYR A 154 3.55 -11.58 3.43
CA TYR A 154 3.82 -10.39 4.23
C TYR A 154 5.00 -9.64 3.63
N LEU A 155 4.84 -8.36 3.38
CA LEU A 155 5.90 -7.47 2.91
C LEU A 155 6.50 -6.72 4.08
N VAL A 156 5.73 -5.81 4.67
CA VAL A 156 6.14 -5.05 5.85
C VAL A 156 5.20 -5.37 7.00
N HIS A 157 5.76 -5.82 8.11
CA HIS A 157 5.06 -6.07 9.37
C HIS A 157 6.06 -6.09 10.54
N THR A 158 5.72 -6.71 11.65
CA THR A 158 6.48 -6.67 12.92
C THR A 158 7.95 -7.13 12.81
N ASP A 159 8.31 -7.97 11.86
CA ASP A 159 9.71 -8.40 11.65
C ASP A 159 10.64 -7.30 11.13
N LEU A 160 10.06 -6.20 10.59
CA LEU A 160 10.78 -5.00 10.21
C LEU A 160 10.59 -3.86 11.24
N GLY A 161 9.94 -4.12 12.37
CA GLY A 161 9.60 -3.12 13.38
C GLY A 161 8.34 -2.32 13.10
N CYS A 162 7.55 -2.69 12.07
CA CYS A 162 6.26 -2.08 11.77
C CYS A 162 5.17 -2.75 12.62
N GLU A 163 4.66 -2.04 13.62
CA GLU A 163 3.77 -2.62 14.61
C GLU A 163 2.30 -2.32 14.35
N GLN A 164 2.01 -1.17 13.73
CA GLN A 164 0.65 -0.69 13.53
C GLN A 164 0.10 -1.03 12.16
N VAL A 165 0.96 -1.23 11.14
CA VAL A 165 0.56 -1.52 9.76
C VAL A 165 1.03 -2.91 9.35
N THR A 166 0.18 -3.64 8.66
CA THR A 166 0.59 -4.83 7.90
C THR A 166 0.44 -4.54 6.42
N GLN A 167 1.54 -4.62 5.65
CA GLN A 167 1.52 -4.59 4.20
C GLN A 167 1.74 -5.99 3.65
N PHE A 168 0.97 -6.37 2.63
CA PHE A 168 1.07 -7.68 1.99
C PHE A 168 0.83 -7.60 0.48
N ALA A 169 1.41 -8.53 -0.25
CA ALA A 169 1.01 -8.83 -1.63
C ALA A 169 0.10 -10.05 -1.64
N GLY A 170 -1.01 -9.99 -2.38
CA GLY A 170 -1.99 -11.07 -2.47
C GLY A 170 -2.22 -11.52 -3.91
N TRP A 171 -2.46 -12.84 -4.08
CA TRP A 171 -2.79 -13.47 -5.34
C TRP A 171 -4.14 -14.15 -5.24
N ILE A 172 -5.08 -13.73 -6.12
CA ILE A 172 -6.46 -14.23 -6.17
C ILE A 172 -6.65 -14.98 -7.48
N PRO A 173 -6.69 -16.32 -7.46
CA PRO A 173 -7.01 -17.11 -8.63
C PRO A 173 -8.47 -16.90 -9.08
N PRO A 174 -8.87 -17.40 -10.28
CA PRO A 174 -10.27 -17.40 -10.71
C PRO A 174 -11.21 -17.96 -9.66
N GLY A 175 -12.32 -17.26 -9.40
CA GLY A 175 -13.33 -17.65 -8.43
C GLY A 175 -13.77 -16.54 -7.49
N LYS A 176 -14.79 -16.84 -6.70
CA LYS A 176 -15.39 -15.92 -5.73
C LYS A 176 -15.05 -16.37 -4.30
N ALA A 177 -14.50 -15.44 -3.49
CA ALA A 177 -14.26 -15.70 -2.08
C ALA A 177 -15.58 -15.84 -1.31
N PRO A 178 -15.56 -16.50 -0.15
CA PRO A 178 -16.61 -16.31 0.84
C PRO A 178 -16.71 -14.85 1.25
N PHE A 179 -17.93 -14.41 1.60
CA PHE A 179 -18.11 -13.11 2.22
C PHE A 179 -17.50 -13.11 3.62
N HIS A 180 -16.68 -12.11 3.90
CA HIS A 180 -16.00 -11.95 5.18
C HIS A 180 -15.94 -10.47 5.58
N PHE A 181 -15.42 -10.19 6.77
CA PHE A 181 -15.16 -8.83 7.23
C PHE A 181 -13.89 -8.82 8.07
N HIS A 182 -13.30 -7.64 8.21
CA HIS A 182 -12.11 -7.42 9.04
C HIS A 182 -12.42 -6.54 10.25
N THR A 183 -11.68 -6.72 11.34
CA THR A 183 -11.73 -5.85 12.53
C THR A 183 -10.84 -4.61 12.40
N TYR A 184 -10.15 -4.48 11.28
CA TYR A 184 -9.27 -3.38 10.89
C TYR A 184 -9.74 -2.75 9.57
N GLU A 185 -9.22 -1.57 9.26
CA GLU A 185 -9.41 -0.96 7.94
C GLU A 185 -8.47 -1.63 6.93
N GLU A 186 -8.92 -1.76 5.70
CA GLU A 186 -8.12 -2.29 4.60
C GLU A 186 -8.10 -1.32 3.43
N GLY A 187 -6.89 -1.02 2.93
CA GLY A 187 -6.66 -0.35 1.65
C GLY A 187 -6.00 -1.31 0.67
N ILE A 188 -6.62 -1.55 -0.47
CA ILE A 188 -6.07 -2.39 -1.54
C ILE A 188 -5.69 -1.53 -2.74
N PHE A 189 -4.58 -1.86 -3.39
CA PHE A 189 -4.20 -1.36 -4.72
C PHE A 189 -4.06 -2.55 -5.68
N ILE A 190 -4.67 -2.47 -6.85
CA ILE A 190 -4.65 -3.53 -7.85
C ILE A 190 -3.44 -3.37 -8.75
N LEU A 191 -2.51 -4.33 -8.67
CA LEU A 191 -1.31 -4.38 -9.47
C LEU A 191 -1.59 -4.99 -10.85
N GLU A 192 -2.29 -6.13 -10.88
CA GLU A 192 -2.58 -6.89 -12.10
C GLU A 192 -3.97 -7.53 -12.02
N GLY A 193 -4.58 -7.73 -13.21
CA GLY A 193 -5.85 -8.41 -13.33
C GLY A 193 -7.07 -7.50 -13.13
N ARG A 194 -8.27 -8.07 -13.29
CA ARG A 194 -9.56 -7.39 -13.15
C ARG A 194 -10.48 -8.25 -12.31
N GLY A 195 -11.33 -7.61 -11.51
CA GLY A 195 -12.23 -8.31 -10.60
C GLY A 195 -13.45 -7.48 -10.23
N ILE A 196 -14.22 -8.03 -9.31
CA ILE A 196 -15.45 -7.42 -8.80
C ILE A 196 -15.40 -7.41 -7.26
N VAL A 197 -15.66 -6.26 -6.67
CA VAL A 197 -15.95 -6.12 -5.24
C VAL A 197 -17.46 -6.27 -5.05
N HIS A 198 -17.85 -7.14 -4.12
CA HIS A 198 -19.23 -7.31 -3.68
C HIS A 198 -19.37 -6.86 -2.24
N VAL A 199 -20.35 -6.01 -1.96
CA VAL A 199 -20.72 -5.55 -0.63
C VAL A 199 -22.25 -5.59 -0.53
N ASP A 200 -22.77 -6.46 0.30
CA ASP A 200 -24.21 -6.78 0.35
C ASP A 200 -24.75 -7.16 -1.04
N GLU A 201 -25.69 -6.39 -1.60
CA GLU A 201 -26.27 -6.59 -2.93
C GLU A 201 -25.65 -5.65 -4.00
N GLU A 202 -24.60 -4.92 -3.65
CA GLU A 202 -23.94 -3.96 -4.54
C GLU A 202 -22.60 -4.51 -5.04
N ASP A 203 -22.33 -4.27 -6.32
CA ASP A 203 -21.11 -4.71 -7.00
C ASP A 203 -20.36 -3.53 -7.63
N CYS A 204 -19.05 -3.64 -7.71
CA CYS A 204 -18.21 -2.72 -8.47
C CYS A 204 -17.03 -3.43 -9.09
N GLU A 205 -16.85 -3.25 -10.40
CA GLU A 205 -15.66 -3.72 -11.11
C GLU A 205 -14.43 -2.88 -10.75
N PHE A 206 -13.27 -3.52 -10.77
CA PHE A 206 -11.96 -2.89 -10.64
C PHE A 206 -10.95 -3.48 -11.63
N GLY A 207 -9.86 -2.76 -11.86
CA GLY A 207 -8.77 -3.20 -12.72
C GLY A 207 -7.42 -2.66 -12.25
N PRO A 208 -6.34 -2.88 -13.01
CA PRO A 208 -5.00 -2.38 -12.65
C PRO A 208 -5.01 -0.87 -12.39
N GLY A 209 -4.35 -0.46 -11.31
CA GLY A 209 -4.32 0.94 -10.85
C GLY A 209 -5.54 1.37 -10.02
N SER A 210 -6.59 0.55 -9.92
CA SER A 210 -7.72 0.81 -9.02
C SER A 210 -7.30 0.63 -7.57
N SER A 211 -7.93 1.41 -6.67
CA SER A 211 -7.84 1.21 -5.22
C SER A 211 -9.18 0.84 -4.64
N VAL A 212 -9.19 0.04 -3.57
CA VAL A 212 -10.40 -0.31 -2.83
C VAL A 212 -10.17 -0.05 -1.35
N TYR A 213 -11.14 0.59 -0.71
CA TYR A 213 -11.14 0.81 0.74
C TYR A 213 -12.29 0.06 1.39
N PHE A 214 -11.96 -0.75 2.38
CA PHE A 214 -12.92 -1.46 3.23
C PHE A 214 -12.86 -0.91 4.66
N PRO A 215 -13.95 -0.27 5.13
CA PRO A 215 -14.08 0.10 6.53
C PRO A 215 -14.15 -1.14 7.43
N THR A 216 -13.73 -1.00 8.70
CA THR A 216 -13.88 -2.03 9.72
C THR A 216 -15.30 -2.56 9.79
N GLY A 217 -15.45 -3.89 9.80
CA GLY A 217 -16.73 -4.59 9.98
C GLY A 217 -17.61 -4.65 8.73
N VAL A 218 -17.22 -4.08 7.61
CA VAL A 218 -17.99 -4.17 6.36
C VAL A 218 -17.82 -5.55 5.76
N ARG A 219 -18.94 -6.26 5.59
CA ARG A 219 -18.97 -7.59 4.99
C ARG A 219 -18.82 -7.48 3.48
N HIS A 220 -17.78 -8.06 2.95
CA HIS A 220 -17.40 -7.94 1.54
C HIS A 220 -16.85 -9.24 0.97
N CYS A 221 -16.72 -9.27 -0.34
CA CYS A 221 -16.11 -10.36 -1.09
C CYS A 221 -15.40 -9.79 -2.33
N VAL A 222 -14.25 -10.35 -2.67
CA VAL A 222 -13.56 -10.08 -3.93
C VAL A 222 -13.67 -11.30 -4.83
N GLU A 223 -14.20 -11.09 -6.04
CA GLU A 223 -14.33 -12.08 -7.08
C GLU A 223 -13.34 -11.82 -8.22
N ASN A 224 -12.70 -12.88 -8.67
CA ASN A 224 -11.96 -12.93 -9.93
C ASN A 224 -12.81 -13.69 -10.97
N PRO A 225 -13.54 -13.00 -11.84
CA PRO A 225 -14.38 -13.65 -12.86
C PRO A 225 -13.58 -14.08 -14.11
N GLY A 226 -12.29 -13.72 -14.18
CA GLY A 226 -11.41 -14.01 -15.31
C GLY A 226 -10.78 -15.41 -15.25
N ASP A 227 -9.80 -15.62 -16.10
CA ASP A 227 -9.00 -16.85 -16.23
C ASP A 227 -7.56 -16.71 -15.73
N SER A 228 -7.12 -15.49 -15.44
CA SER A 228 -5.80 -15.15 -14.91
C SER A 228 -5.87 -14.69 -13.46
N THR A 229 -4.77 -14.86 -12.72
CA THR A 229 -4.68 -14.44 -11.33
C THR A 229 -4.66 -12.92 -11.20
N ILE A 230 -5.43 -12.38 -10.25
CA ILE A 230 -5.32 -10.98 -9.82
C ILE A 230 -4.17 -10.88 -8.83
N LYS A 231 -3.29 -9.88 -9.01
CA LYS A 231 -2.27 -9.49 -8.02
C LYS A 231 -2.66 -8.15 -7.40
N LEU A 232 -2.65 -8.09 -6.08
CA LEU A 232 -2.94 -6.88 -5.32
C LEU A 232 -1.89 -6.60 -4.26
N LEU A 233 -1.79 -5.34 -3.88
CA LEU A 233 -1.10 -4.86 -2.69
C LEU A 233 -2.15 -4.46 -1.67
N GLY A 234 -2.07 -4.98 -0.45
CA GLY A 234 -2.98 -4.62 0.64
C GLY A 234 -2.25 -4.03 1.83
N ALA A 235 -2.92 -3.16 2.56
CA ALA A 235 -2.48 -2.62 3.84
C ALA A 235 -3.62 -2.66 4.85
N PHE A 236 -3.33 -3.14 6.06
CA PHE A 236 -4.24 -3.16 7.21
C PHE A 236 -3.81 -2.18 8.29
N TYR A 237 -4.78 -1.49 8.88
CA TYR A 237 -4.61 -0.68 10.08
C TYR A 237 -5.82 -0.81 11.03
N PRO A 238 -5.62 -1.16 12.32
CA PRO A 238 -4.37 -1.68 12.90
C PRO A 238 -3.86 -2.95 12.20
N SER A 239 -2.62 -3.33 12.52
CA SER A 239 -1.98 -4.53 11.99
C SER A 239 -2.87 -5.77 12.10
N GLY A 240 -2.90 -6.59 11.06
CA GLY A 240 -3.77 -7.76 10.96
C GLY A 240 -3.21 -8.83 10.03
N SER A 241 -4.02 -9.85 9.74
CA SER A 241 -3.64 -10.96 8.85
C SER A 241 -4.66 -11.17 7.74
N PRO A 242 -4.22 -11.27 6.47
CA PRO A 242 -5.10 -11.65 5.37
C PRO A 242 -5.76 -13.03 5.55
N GLY A 243 -5.15 -13.90 6.38
CA GLY A 243 -5.67 -15.24 6.68
C GLY A 243 -6.76 -15.26 7.78
N ALA A 244 -6.79 -14.27 8.66
CA ALA A 244 -7.66 -14.29 9.84
C ALA A 244 -9.17 -14.38 9.51
N ALA A 245 -9.58 -13.88 8.34
CA ALA A 245 -10.98 -13.94 7.90
C ALA A 245 -11.45 -15.36 7.53
N TYR A 246 -10.53 -16.30 7.31
CA TYR A 246 -10.79 -17.66 6.82
C TYR A 246 -10.51 -18.74 7.87
N GLU A 247 -10.05 -18.37 9.08
CA GLU A 247 -9.72 -19.33 10.15
C GLU A 247 -10.97 -19.88 10.87
N ASN A 248 -12.16 -19.34 10.59
CA ASN A 248 -13.42 -19.71 11.25
C ASN A 248 -14.42 -20.40 10.31
N ASP A 249 -14.01 -20.85 9.11
CA ASP A 249 -14.85 -21.61 8.18
C ASP A 249 -14.51 -23.11 8.13
#